data_b870e8cf66cbbe76dfe8c5f4039eea1b
#
_entry.id   b870e8cf66cbbe76dfe8c5f4039eea1b
#
_cell.length_a   1.000
_cell.length_b   1.000
_cell.length_c   1.000
_cell.angle_alpha   90.00
_cell.angle_beta   90.00
_cell.angle_gamma   90.00
#
_symmetry.space_group_name_H-M   'P 1'
#
loop_
_entity.id
_entity.type
_entity.pdbx_description
1 polymer ?
#
loop_
_entity_poly.entity_id
_entity_poly.type
_entity_poly.pdbx_seq_one_letter_code
_entity_poly.pdbx_strand_id
1 'polypeptide(L)'
;IRELTINAGDVVVGKMHRHEHPAMLIKGSATVYTDTGVSRMTAPYVWISTPGVKRVVYAHDECVFVTVHLNQDNAQDMDAIEAFHIVPEHLELDYQKDLI
;
A
#
# COMPACT_ATOMS: atom_id res chain seq x y z
N ILE A 1 -10.95 1.12 7.05
CA ILE A 1 -10.59 -0.14 6.37
C ILE A 1 -10.78 0.03 4.87
N ARG A 2 -9.80 -0.38 4.13
CA ARG A 2 -9.81 -0.28 2.67
C ARG A 2 -9.53 -1.65 2.07
N GLU A 3 -10.35 -2.07 1.11
CA GLU A 3 -10.17 -3.33 0.40
C GLU A 3 -9.83 -3.06 -1.05
N LEU A 4 -8.81 -3.76 -1.56
CA LEU A 4 -8.38 -3.66 -2.95
C LEU A 4 -8.34 -5.06 -3.55
N THR A 5 -9.05 -5.25 -4.68
CA THR A 5 -8.99 -6.49 -5.46
C THR A 5 -8.15 -6.27 -6.70
N ILE A 6 -7.19 -7.15 -6.93
CA ILE A 6 -6.32 -7.14 -8.11
C ILE A 6 -6.54 -8.44 -8.86
N ASN A 7 -6.89 -8.36 -10.14
CA ASN A 7 -7.10 -9.54 -10.97
C ASN A 7 -5.78 -10.25 -11.28
N ALA A 8 -5.85 -11.55 -11.50
CA ALA A 8 -4.68 -12.34 -11.88
C ALA A 8 -4.02 -11.77 -13.14
N GLY A 9 -2.70 -11.62 -13.09
CA GLY A 9 -1.91 -11.08 -14.18
C GLY A 9 -1.81 -9.55 -14.23
N ASP A 10 -2.55 -8.85 -13.37
CA ASP A 10 -2.48 -7.39 -13.34
C ASP A 10 -1.33 -6.91 -12.45
N VAL A 11 -0.83 -5.71 -12.81
CA VAL A 11 0.20 -5.00 -12.06
C VAL A 11 -0.39 -3.71 -11.52
N VAL A 12 -0.19 -3.49 -10.23
CA VAL A 12 -0.65 -2.26 -9.57
C VAL A 12 0.55 -1.55 -8.96
N VAL A 13 0.66 -0.25 -9.24
CA VAL A 13 1.64 0.61 -8.59
C VAL A 13 0.94 1.27 -7.42
N GLY A 14 1.35 0.91 -6.22
CA GLY A 14 0.80 1.46 -4.99
C GLY A 14 1.23 2.90 -4.77
N LYS A 15 0.43 3.61 -3.97
CA LYS A 15 0.75 4.98 -3.57
C LYS A 15 1.66 4.96 -2.34
N MET A 16 2.52 5.96 -2.24
CA MET A 16 3.38 6.13 -1.07
C MET A 16 2.56 6.69 0.09
N HIS A 17 2.62 6.02 1.25
CA HIS A 17 1.86 6.41 2.44
C HIS A 17 2.71 7.26 3.38
N ARG A 18 2.06 8.17 4.10
CA ARG A 18 2.70 9.04 5.10
C ARG A 18 2.82 8.37 6.47
N HIS A 19 1.94 7.40 6.75
CA HIS A 19 1.80 6.79 8.08
C HIS A 19 1.96 5.29 8.00
N GLU A 20 2.53 4.73 9.06
CA GLU A 20 2.55 3.28 9.26
C GLU A 20 1.11 2.77 9.37
N HIS A 21 0.84 1.64 8.73
CA HIS A 21 -0.48 1.03 8.79
C HIS A 21 -0.42 -0.48 8.63
N PRO A 22 -1.34 -1.22 9.27
CA PRO A 22 -1.47 -2.66 9.02
C PRO A 22 -2.00 -2.94 7.63
N ALA A 23 -1.48 -3.99 7.01
CA ALA A 23 -1.94 -4.46 5.72
C ALA A 23 -2.00 -5.99 5.72
N MET A 24 -2.97 -6.54 4.99
CA MET A 24 -3.21 -7.97 4.93
C MET A 24 -3.47 -8.40 3.49
N LEU A 25 -2.87 -9.52 3.10
CA LEU A 25 -3.28 -10.25 1.90
C LEU A 25 -4.17 -11.40 2.36
N ILE A 26 -5.47 -11.31 2.07
CA ILE A 26 -6.46 -12.28 2.55
C ILE A 26 -6.82 -13.34 1.51
N LYS A 27 -6.48 -13.10 0.23
CA LYS A 27 -6.73 -14.05 -0.86
C LYS A 27 -5.64 -13.92 -1.91
N GLY A 28 -5.20 -15.04 -2.48
CA GLY A 28 -4.30 -15.10 -3.62
C GLY A 28 -2.82 -15.08 -3.28
N SER A 29 -2.00 -14.94 -4.31
CA SER A 29 -0.56 -14.78 -4.19
C SER A 29 -0.07 -13.68 -5.09
N ALA A 30 0.97 -12.96 -4.64
CA ALA A 30 1.51 -11.82 -5.36
C ALA A 30 3.03 -11.71 -5.17
N THR A 31 3.69 -11.06 -6.12
CA THR A 31 5.08 -10.63 -5.97
C THR A 31 5.10 -9.12 -5.78
N VAL A 32 5.76 -8.68 -4.74
CA VAL A 32 5.83 -7.25 -4.39
C VAL A 32 7.26 -6.76 -4.57
N TYR A 33 7.41 -5.70 -5.34
CA TYR A 33 8.69 -5.05 -5.63
C TYR A 33 8.76 -3.74 -4.88
N THR A 34 9.85 -3.54 -4.17
CA THR A 34 10.15 -2.27 -3.49
C THR A 34 11.57 -1.85 -3.85
N ASP A 35 11.97 -0.65 -3.43
CA ASP A 35 13.36 -0.16 -3.60
C ASP A 35 14.38 -0.98 -2.81
N THR A 36 13.94 -1.75 -1.82
CA THR A 36 14.79 -2.59 -0.97
C THR A 36 14.83 -4.07 -1.39
N GLY A 37 14.02 -4.45 -2.38
CA GLY A 37 14.04 -5.83 -2.87
C GLY A 37 12.70 -6.33 -3.37
N VAL A 38 12.62 -7.65 -3.51
CA VAL A 38 11.48 -8.38 -4.06
C VAL A 38 11.02 -9.40 -3.03
N SER A 39 9.72 -9.44 -2.77
CA SER A 39 9.12 -10.41 -1.86
C SER A 39 7.93 -11.08 -2.52
N ARG A 40 7.80 -12.39 -2.34
CA ARG A 40 6.59 -13.11 -2.72
C ARG A 40 5.75 -13.37 -1.47
N MET A 41 4.46 -13.06 -1.56
CA MET A 41 3.54 -13.31 -0.46
C MET A 41 2.37 -14.16 -0.92
N THR A 42 1.93 -15.05 -0.03
CA THR A 42 0.78 -15.94 -0.26
C THR A 42 -0.18 -15.74 0.90
N ALA A 43 -1.46 -15.62 0.60
CA ALA A 43 -2.49 -15.46 1.63
C ALA A 43 -2.56 -16.70 2.55
N PRO A 44 -2.83 -16.55 3.84
CA PRO A 44 -2.96 -15.26 4.55
C PRO A 44 -1.59 -14.67 4.92
N TYR A 45 -1.43 -13.37 4.74
CA TYR A 45 -0.18 -12.69 5.06
C TYR A 45 -0.48 -11.30 5.65
N VAL A 46 0.10 -10.99 6.79
CA VAL A 46 -0.11 -9.73 7.51
C VAL A 46 1.23 -9.04 7.75
N TRP A 47 1.28 -7.74 7.49
CA TRP A 47 2.49 -6.94 7.74
C TRP A 47 2.13 -5.52 8.15
N ILE A 48 3.12 -4.81 8.67
CA ILE A 48 3.01 -3.37 8.93
C ILE A 48 3.71 -2.64 7.81
N SER A 49 2.97 -1.82 7.08
CA SER A 49 3.51 -1.01 5.99
C SER A 49 4.17 0.24 6.57
N THR A 50 5.44 0.44 6.24
CA THR A 50 6.21 1.59 6.75
C THR A 50 6.02 2.82 5.86
N PRO A 51 6.15 4.05 6.42
CA PRO A 51 6.03 5.27 5.62
C PRO A 51 7.13 5.37 4.57
N GLY A 52 6.83 6.03 3.46
CA GLY A 52 7.80 6.33 2.42
C GLY A 52 8.15 5.18 1.48
N VAL A 53 7.51 4.03 1.62
CA VAL A 53 7.74 2.87 0.74
C VAL A 53 6.70 2.83 -0.36
N LYS A 54 7.17 2.80 -1.60
CA LYS A 54 6.31 2.61 -2.77
C LYS A 54 6.44 1.17 -3.26
N ARG A 55 5.31 0.52 -3.51
CA ARG A 55 5.27 -0.88 -3.92
C ARG A 55 4.70 -1.02 -5.32
N VAL A 56 5.27 -1.96 -6.07
CA VAL A 56 4.69 -2.47 -7.32
C VAL A 56 4.28 -3.92 -7.05
N VAL A 57 3.02 -4.22 -7.28
CA VAL A 57 2.43 -5.54 -6.97
C VAL A 57 2.03 -6.22 -8.26
N TYR A 58 2.56 -7.42 -8.48
CA TYR A 58 2.13 -8.32 -9.56
C TYR A 58 1.31 -9.45 -8.96
N ALA A 59 0.04 -9.57 -9.36
CA ALA A 59 -0.86 -10.60 -8.87
C ALA A 59 -0.72 -11.88 -9.70
N HIS A 60 -0.32 -12.98 -9.07
CA HIS A 60 -0.26 -14.31 -9.72
C HIS A 60 -1.66 -14.92 -9.83
N ASP A 61 -2.49 -14.67 -8.82
CA ASP A 61 -3.89 -15.06 -8.75
C ASP A 61 -4.70 -13.82 -8.45
N GLU A 62 -6.04 -13.93 -8.47
CA GLU A 62 -6.86 -12.85 -7.95
C GLU A 62 -6.50 -12.60 -6.49
N CYS A 63 -6.07 -11.40 -6.19
CA CYS A 63 -5.62 -11.00 -4.86
C CYS A 63 -6.60 -10.04 -4.22
N VAL A 64 -6.82 -10.20 -2.92
CA VAL A 64 -7.58 -9.24 -2.11
C VAL A 64 -6.68 -8.76 -0.99
N PHE A 65 -6.40 -7.45 -1.01
CA PHE A 65 -5.62 -6.76 0.03
C PHE A 65 -6.55 -5.93 0.90
N VAL A 66 -6.32 -5.95 2.20
CA VAL A 66 -7.04 -5.13 3.16
C VAL A 66 -6.02 -4.28 3.91
N THR A 67 -6.29 -2.98 3.98
CA THR A 67 -5.47 -2.04 4.74
C THR A 67 -6.32 -1.32 5.77
N VAL A 68 -5.72 -1.02 6.91
CA VAL A 68 -6.38 -0.29 8.01
C VAL A 68 -5.65 1.04 8.18
N HIS A 69 -6.35 2.14 7.96
CA HIS A 69 -5.81 3.48 8.09
C HIS A 69 -6.51 4.24 9.21
N LEU A 70 -5.75 5.09 9.89
CA LEU A 70 -6.31 6.00 10.87
C LEU A 70 -7.17 7.04 10.16
N ASN A 71 -8.46 7.11 10.54
CA ASN A 71 -9.37 8.13 10.04
C ASN A 71 -9.65 9.14 11.15
N GLN A 72 -8.76 10.13 11.28
CA GLN A 72 -8.93 11.20 12.26
C GLN A 72 -10.10 12.09 11.86
N ASP A 73 -10.80 12.59 12.88
CA ASP A 73 -11.91 13.54 12.70
C ASP A 73 -13.10 12.96 11.93
N ASN A 74 -13.21 11.65 11.79
CA ASN A 74 -14.28 10.99 11.01
C ASN A 74 -14.43 11.58 9.62
N ALA A 75 -13.32 11.87 8.96
CA ALA A 75 -13.34 12.46 7.63
C ALA A 75 -14.13 11.59 6.65
N GLN A 76 -15.08 12.20 5.95
CA GLN A 76 -15.89 11.53 4.91
C GLN A 76 -15.40 11.90 3.51
N ASP A 77 -14.60 12.93 3.38
CA ASP A 77 -14.04 13.38 2.13
C ASP A 77 -12.84 12.51 1.76
N MET A 78 -12.96 11.79 0.64
CA MET A 78 -11.89 10.90 0.17
C MET A 78 -10.61 11.66 -0.19
N ASP A 79 -10.72 12.89 -0.69
CA ASP A 79 -9.55 13.70 -1.01
C ASP A 79 -8.80 14.09 0.26
N ALA A 80 -9.52 14.46 1.32
CA ALA A 80 -8.92 14.79 2.61
C ALA A 80 -8.27 13.57 3.25
N ILE A 81 -8.91 12.40 3.18
CA ILE A 81 -8.36 11.13 3.69
C ILE A 81 -7.08 10.78 2.94
N GLU A 82 -7.10 10.87 1.62
CA GLU A 82 -5.94 10.58 0.79
C GLU A 82 -4.79 11.56 1.07
N ALA A 83 -5.06 12.84 1.21
CA ALA A 83 -4.05 13.84 1.51
C ALA A 83 -3.38 13.59 2.87
N PHE A 84 -4.12 13.08 3.84
CA PHE A 84 -3.58 12.73 5.15
C PHE A 84 -2.63 11.53 5.09
N HIS A 85 -2.97 10.49 4.30
CA HIS A 85 -2.25 9.22 4.29
C HIS A 85 -1.24 9.08 3.15
N ILE A 86 -1.45 9.74 2.03
CA ILE A 86 -0.72 9.51 0.79
C ILE A 86 0.20 10.68 0.47
N VAL A 87 1.43 10.38 0.11
CA VAL A 87 2.37 11.37 -0.40
C VAL A 87 2.08 11.60 -1.89
N PRO A 88 1.83 12.85 -2.35
CA PRO A 88 1.69 13.13 -3.78
C PRO A 88 2.94 12.68 -4.56
N GLU A 89 2.75 12.14 -5.75
CA GLU A 89 3.85 11.57 -6.53
C GLU A 89 5.01 12.56 -6.75
N HIS A 90 4.71 13.82 -7.00
CA HIS A 90 5.74 14.83 -7.24
C HIS A 90 6.58 15.16 -5.99
N LEU A 91 6.15 14.74 -4.79
CA LEU A 91 6.87 14.95 -3.54
C LEU A 91 7.49 13.68 -2.97
N GLU A 92 7.30 12.53 -3.61
CA GLU A 92 7.75 11.23 -3.09
C GLU A 92 9.24 11.20 -2.81
N LEU A 93 10.05 11.68 -3.73
CA LEU A 93 11.50 11.66 -3.59
C LEU A 93 11.97 12.55 -2.43
N ASP A 94 11.38 13.74 -2.30
CA ASP A 94 11.71 14.66 -1.22
C ASP A 94 11.29 14.08 0.13
N TYR A 95 10.12 13.45 0.19
CA TYR A 95 9.64 12.79 1.40
C TYR A 95 10.57 11.67 1.83
N GLN A 96 11.05 10.84 0.89
CA GLN A 96 11.99 9.76 1.20
C GLN A 96 13.32 10.30 1.73
N LYS A 97 13.81 11.41 1.21
CA LYS A 97 15.03 12.05 1.70
C LYS A 97 14.89 12.48 3.16
N ASP A 98 13.72 12.96 3.55
CA ASP A 98 13.48 13.41 4.93
C ASP A 98 13.42 12.24 5.92
N LEU A 99 13.20 11.02 5.44
CA LEU A 99 13.16 9.81 6.27
C LEU A 99 14.55 9.22 6.55
N ILE A 100 15.54 9.61 5.80
CA ILE A 100 16.93 9.17 5.96
C ILE A 100 17.64 10.12 6.93
#